data_8e8d5715d4d5329fa4b3d9eeea226f8c
#
_entry.id   8e8d5715d4d5329fa4b3d9eeea226f8c
#
_cell.length_a   1.000
_cell.length_b   1.000
_cell.length_c   1.000
_cell.angle_alpha   90.00
_cell.angle_beta   90.00
_cell.angle_gamma   90.00
#
_symmetry.space_group_name_H-M   'P 1'
#
loop_
_entity.id
_entity.type
_entity.pdbx_description
1 polymer ?
#
loop_
_entity_poly.entity_id
_entity_poly.type
_entity_poly.pdbx_seq_one_letter_code
_entity_poly.pdbx_strand_id
1 'polypeptide(L)'
;MPLLITQPRVGTSHNEILALQAAARELHWDVESAPGSWRLSEEIIKSGADGVPYGSQLFCEVVADQMGWKLWQQPFDWLANLPSKFTKRQVDFMTLSEAKLLNETQRKFIKPADDKCFDAKVYDLGEFRPSEEIRSDYPCLVSEVVHWSMEYRTFVLKNTIPVCYLNWSNYLFHGEINNPKMHYMVPGTL
;
A
#
# COMPACT_ATOMS: atom_id res chain seq x y z
N MET A 1 1.83 -0.82 -28.02
CA MET A 1 1.73 -1.89 -26.98
C MET A 1 1.70 -1.21 -25.63
N PRO A 2 1.12 -1.82 -24.58
CA PRO A 2 1.19 -1.25 -23.24
C PRO A 2 2.63 -1.12 -22.77
N LEU A 3 2.95 -0.12 -21.97
CA LEU A 3 4.29 0.20 -21.50
C LEU A 3 4.38 0.06 -19.98
N LEU A 4 5.36 -0.70 -19.48
CA LEU A 4 5.73 -0.75 -18.08
C LEU A 4 6.96 0.13 -17.87
N ILE A 5 6.85 1.15 -17.01
CA ILE A 5 7.98 1.98 -16.60
C ILE A 5 8.33 1.67 -15.14
N THR A 6 9.55 1.21 -14.88
CA THR A 6 9.97 0.81 -13.54
C THR A 6 10.97 1.80 -12.94
N GLN A 7 10.84 2.02 -11.63
CA GLN A 7 11.83 2.75 -10.85
C GLN A 7 13.05 1.86 -10.61
N PRO A 8 14.28 2.31 -10.94
CA PRO A 8 15.48 1.55 -10.61
C PRO A 8 15.65 1.44 -9.09
N ARG A 9 15.86 0.23 -8.61
CA ARG A 9 16.05 -0.07 -7.17
C ARG A 9 17.20 -1.05 -7.00
N VAL A 10 17.77 -1.10 -5.80
CA VAL A 10 18.81 -2.04 -5.38
C VAL A 10 18.31 -2.96 -4.27
N GLY A 11 18.99 -4.08 -4.02
CA GLY A 11 18.63 -5.05 -2.98
C GLY A 11 17.44 -5.93 -3.34
N THR A 12 16.64 -6.32 -2.35
CA THR A 12 15.49 -7.24 -2.52
C THR A 12 14.43 -6.69 -3.48
N SER A 13 14.22 -5.38 -3.47
CA SER A 13 13.29 -4.71 -4.40
C SER A 13 13.76 -4.79 -5.86
N HIS A 14 15.04 -5.05 -6.11
CA HIS A 14 15.55 -5.26 -7.47
C HIS A 14 15.03 -6.56 -8.08
N ASN A 15 15.01 -7.66 -7.32
CA ASN A 15 14.50 -8.94 -7.80
C ASN A 15 13.00 -8.88 -8.12
N GLU A 16 12.23 -8.15 -7.33
CA GLU A 16 10.81 -7.90 -7.59
C GLU A 16 10.61 -7.18 -8.93
N ILE A 17 11.40 -6.14 -9.19
CA ILE A 17 11.35 -5.39 -10.46
C ILE A 17 11.71 -6.29 -11.63
N LEU A 18 12.77 -7.09 -11.53
CA LEU A 18 13.17 -8.01 -12.60
C LEU A 18 12.08 -9.03 -12.91
N ALA A 19 11.44 -9.59 -11.88
CA ALA A 19 10.32 -10.52 -12.06
C ALA A 19 9.13 -9.86 -12.75
N LEU A 20 8.79 -8.62 -12.35
CA LEU A 20 7.72 -7.86 -12.97
C LEU A 20 8.02 -7.52 -14.43
N GLN A 21 9.24 -7.10 -14.74
CA GLN A 21 9.69 -6.83 -16.10
C GLN A 21 9.65 -8.09 -16.98
N ALA A 22 10.07 -9.24 -16.44
CA ALA A 22 9.99 -10.52 -17.17
C ALA A 22 8.52 -10.87 -17.49
N ALA A 23 7.63 -10.80 -16.52
CA ALA A 23 6.20 -11.06 -16.72
C ALA A 23 5.56 -10.08 -17.73
N ALA A 24 5.94 -8.81 -17.70
CA ALA A 24 5.46 -7.82 -18.68
C ALA A 24 5.89 -8.19 -20.11
N ARG A 25 7.15 -8.61 -20.29
CA ARG A 25 7.64 -9.06 -21.61
C ARG A 25 6.93 -10.32 -22.11
N GLU A 26 6.61 -11.26 -21.21
CA GLU A 26 5.80 -12.45 -21.57
C GLU A 26 4.39 -12.07 -22.05
N LEU A 27 3.86 -10.96 -21.52
CA LEU A 27 2.58 -10.40 -21.97
C LEU A 27 2.70 -9.48 -23.19
N HIS A 28 3.87 -9.42 -23.83
CA HIS A 28 4.17 -8.56 -24.98
C HIS A 28 4.02 -7.06 -24.67
N TRP A 29 4.35 -6.64 -23.45
CA TRP A 29 4.45 -5.23 -23.08
C TRP A 29 5.85 -4.69 -23.37
N ASP A 30 5.93 -3.43 -23.75
CA ASP A 30 7.18 -2.69 -23.71
C ASP A 30 7.62 -2.44 -22.27
N VAL A 31 8.91 -2.48 -22.01
CA VAL A 31 9.46 -2.36 -20.65
C VAL A 31 10.61 -1.38 -20.66
N GLU A 32 10.46 -0.33 -19.84
CA GLU A 32 11.45 0.70 -19.64
C GLU A 32 11.87 0.81 -18.17
N SER A 33 13.15 1.05 -17.94
CA SER A 33 13.65 1.47 -16.63
C SER A 33 13.92 2.97 -16.66
N ALA A 34 13.21 3.72 -15.82
CA ALA A 34 13.43 5.15 -15.74
C ALA A 34 14.88 5.45 -15.29
N PRO A 35 15.51 6.54 -15.78
CA PRO A 35 16.81 6.98 -15.28
C PRO A 35 16.71 7.42 -13.80
N GLY A 36 17.86 7.55 -13.13
CA GLY A 36 17.89 7.95 -11.71
C GLY A 36 17.25 9.32 -11.42
N SER A 37 17.19 10.20 -12.42
CA SER A 37 16.48 11.49 -12.35
C SER A 37 14.96 11.39 -12.52
N TRP A 38 14.43 10.22 -12.88
CA TRP A 38 13.03 9.94 -13.25
C TRP A 38 12.50 10.78 -14.43
N ARG A 39 13.39 11.47 -15.15
CA ARG A 39 13.03 12.20 -16.35
C ARG A 39 13.05 11.26 -17.55
N LEU A 40 11.89 11.03 -18.13
CA LEU A 40 11.75 10.19 -19.33
C LEU A 40 12.31 10.88 -20.57
N SER A 41 12.72 10.11 -21.57
CA SER A 41 13.13 10.65 -22.86
C SER A 41 11.92 11.21 -23.61
N GLU A 42 12.17 12.19 -24.47
CA GLU A 42 11.09 12.75 -25.33
C GLU A 42 10.47 11.69 -26.24
N GLU A 43 11.23 10.68 -26.63
CA GLU A 43 10.75 9.58 -27.47
C GLU A 43 9.69 8.77 -26.74
N ILE A 44 9.93 8.41 -25.46
CA ILE A 44 8.96 7.69 -24.62
C ILE A 44 7.71 8.56 -24.42
N ILE A 45 7.87 9.84 -24.08
CA ILE A 45 6.74 10.74 -23.84
C ILE A 45 5.90 10.90 -25.12
N LYS A 46 6.56 11.13 -26.28
CA LYS A 46 5.90 11.31 -27.58
C LYS A 46 5.25 10.03 -28.12
N SER A 47 5.61 8.87 -27.61
CA SER A 47 5.01 7.59 -28.02
C SER A 47 3.50 7.55 -27.75
N GLY A 48 3.04 8.29 -26.74
CA GLY A 48 1.63 8.28 -26.31
C GLY A 48 1.13 6.90 -25.87
N ALA A 49 2.06 6.01 -25.52
CA ALA A 49 1.71 4.65 -25.13
C ALA A 49 0.89 4.64 -23.83
N ASP A 50 -0.16 3.83 -23.79
CA ASP A 50 -0.83 3.48 -22.54
C ASP A 50 0.08 2.57 -21.71
N GLY A 51 0.04 2.71 -20.38
CA GLY A 51 0.88 1.87 -19.54
C GLY A 51 0.73 2.13 -18.06
N VAL A 52 1.69 1.62 -17.31
CA VAL A 52 1.71 1.74 -15.85
C VAL A 52 3.12 2.03 -15.33
N PRO A 53 3.26 2.93 -14.37
CA PRO A 53 4.50 3.09 -13.61
C PRO A 53 4.54 2.11 -12.44
N TYR A 54 5.72 1.60 -12.10
CA TYR A 54 5.94 0.77 -10.93
C TYR A 54 7.13 1.26 -10.10
N GLY A 55 6.88 1.70 -8.89
CA GLY A 55 7.89 2.24 -8.00
C GLY A 55 7.31 2.79 -6.69
N SER A 56 8.01 3.75 -6.08
CA SER A 56 7.44 4.54 -4.98
C SER A 56 6.25 5.38 -5.47
N GLN A 57 5.39 5.79 -4.56
CA GLN A 57 4.24 6.62 -4.91
C GLN A 57 4.66 7.87 -5.68
N LEU A 58 5.61 8.63 -5.15
CA LEU A 58 6.12 9.84 -5.81
C LEU A 58 6.70 9.55 -7.21
N PHE A 59 7.42 8.44 -7.37
CA PHE A 59 7.90 8.03 -8.70
C PHE A 59 6.74 7.80 -9.67
N CYS A 60 5.71 7.09 -9.23
CA CYS A 60 4.55 6.82 -10.07
C CYS A 60 3.82 8.11 -10.46
N GLU A 61 3.68 9.06 -9.54
CA GLU A 61 3.07 10.36 -9.80
C GLU A 61 3.88 11.17 -10.82
N VAL A 62 5.22 11.23 -10.66
CA VAL A 62 6.11 11.96 -11.58
C VAL A 62 6.10 11.35 -12.99
N VAL A 63 6.10 10.03 -13.10
CA VAL A 63 6.06 9.34 -14.41
C VAL A 63 4.69 9.52 -15.06
N ALA A 64 3.62 9.37 -14.29
CA ALA A 64 2.27 9.53 -14.81
C ALA A 64 2.02 10.96 -15.33
N ASP A 65 2.51 11.97 -14.62
CA ASP A 65 2.44 13.37 -15.07
C ASP A 65 3.15 13.57 -16.41
N GLN A 66 4.38 13.06 -16.56
CA GLN A 66 5.13 13.15 -17.82
C GLN A 66 4.44 12.44 -18.98
N MET A 67 3.77 11.32 -18.73
CA MET A 67 3.08 10.50 -19.74
C MET A 67 1.64 10.94 -20.00
N GLY A 68 1.09 11.87 -19.18
CA GLY A 68 -0.32 12.24 -19.22
C GLY A 68 -1.24 11.11 -18.73
N TRP A 69 -0.74 10.16 -17.96
CA TRP A 69 -1.52 9.06 -17.41
C TRP A 69 -2.29 9.50 -16.18
N LYS A 70 -3.51 8.99 -16.03
CA LYS A 70 -4.32 9.21 -14.83
C LYS A 70 -4.12 8.04 -13.87
N LEU A 71 -3.43 8.28 -12.76
CA LEU A 71 -3.35 7.31 -11.68
C LEU A 71 -4.69 7.23 -10.94
N TRP A 72 -5.12 6.01 -10.67
CA TRP A 72 -6.23 5.81 -9.74
C TRP A 72 -5.68 5.92 -8.32
N GLN A 73 -6.24 6.86 -7.58
CA GLN A 73 -5.95 7.03 -6.15
C GLN A 73 -7.24 6.79 -5.37
N GLN A 74 -7.15 5.95 -4.36
CA GLN A 74 -8.28 5.71 -3.48
C GLN A 74 -8.42 6.90 -2.51
N PRO A 75 -9.65 7.36 -2.22
CA PRO A 75 -9.88 8.41 -1.22
C PRO A 75 -9.32 8.03 0.14
N PHE A 76 -8.80 9.00 0.90
CA PHE A 76 -8.22 8.75 2.23
C PHE A 76 -9.23 8.18 3.23
N ASP A 77 -10.48 8.52 3.06
CA ASP A 77 -11.61 8.11 3.90
C ASP A 77 -12.32 6.83 3.44
N TRP A 78 -11.85 6.19 2.34
CA TRP A 78 -12.54 5.05 1.74
C TRP A 78 -12.84 3.93 2.74
N LEU A 79 -11.89 3.64 3.67
CA LEU A 79 -12.04 2.57 4.64
C LEU A 79 -13.13 2.89 5.68
N ALA A 80 -13.23 4.17 6.08
CA ALA A 80 -14.27 4.63 6.98
C ALA A 80 -15.67 4.62 6.34
N ASN A 81 -15.72 4.79 5.00
CA ASN A 81 -16.96 4.77 4.23
C ASN A 81 -17.41 3.36 3.81
N LEU A 82 -16.61 2.32 4.10
CA LEU A 82 -17.04 0.94 3.84
C LEU A 82 -18.16 0.52 4.81
N PRO A 83 -19.18 -0.21 4.30
CA PRO A 83 -20.17 -0.82 5.17
C PRO A 83 -19.54 -1.72 6.24
N SER A 84 -20.02 -1.66 7.47
CA SER A 84 -19.50 -2.41 8.62
C SER A 84 -19.44 -3.93 8.42
N LYS A 85 -20.28 -4.46 7.52
CA LYS A 85 -20.22 -5.88 7.13
C LYS A 85 -18.87 -6.29 6.52
N PHE A 86 -18.09 -5.34 5.95
CA PHE A 86 -16.75 -5.57 5.41
C PHE A 86 -15.67 -5.25 6.42
N THR A 87 -15.76 -4.11 7.10
CA THR A 87 -14.73 -3.69 8.07
C THR A 87 -14.74 -4.54 9.34
N LYS A 88 -15.93 -5.09 9.72
CA LYS A 88 -16.17 -5.84 10.95
C LYS A 88 -15.79 -5.07 12.23
N ARG A 89 -15.60 -3.78 12.13
CA ARG A 89 -15.26 -2.84 13.20
C ARG A 89 -15.65 -1.44 12.78
N GLN A 90 -15.78 -0.56 13.77
CA GLN A 90 -15.89 0.87 13.49
C GLN A 90 -14.53 1.41 13.06
N VAL A 91 -14.53 2.17 11.97
CA VAL A 91 -13.38 2.92 11.48
C VAL A 91 -13.84 4.33 11.20
N ASP A 92 -13.21 5.28 11.84
CA ASP A 92 -13.52 6.70 11.72
C ASP A 92 -12.40 7.42 10.97
N PHE A 93 -12.78 8.40 10.16
CA PHE A 93 -11.86 9.31 9.50
C PHE A 93 -11.94 10.65 10.20
N MET A 94 -10.81 11.15 10.67
CA MET A 94 -10.75 12.39 11.45
C MET A 94 -9.40 13.08 11.32
N THR A 95 -9.29 14.29 11.83
CA THR A 95 -8.04 15.03 11.87
C THR A 95 -7.10 14.50 12.97
N LEU A 96 -5.81 14.83 12.85
CA LEU A 96 -4.80 14.51 13.87
C LEU A 96 -5.18 15.08 15.24
N SER A 97 -5.70 16.32 15.28
CA SER A 97 -6.13 16.98 16.52
C SER A 97 -7.29 16.23 17.17
N GLU A 98 -8.28 15.80 16.41
CA GLU A 98 -9.42 15.00 16.91
C GLU A 98 -8.95 13.63 17.42
N ALA A 99 -8.04 12.97 16.69
CA ALA A 99 -7.48 11.69 17.11
C ALA A 99 -6.68 11.81 18.42
N LYS A 100 -5.92 12.90 18.60
CA LYS A 100 -5.23 13.21 19.88
C LYS A 100 -6.22 13.36 21.03
N LEU A 101 -7.26 14.17 20.86
CA LEU A 101 -8.29 14.37 21.89
C LEU A 101 -9.02 13.07 22.24
N LEU A 102 -9.34 12.26 21.24
CA LEU A 102 -9.99 10.97 21.45
C LEU A 102 -9.07 10.00 22.23
N ASN A 103 -7.77 9.99 21.95
CA ASN A 103 -6.81 9.14 22.65
C ASN A 103 -6.59 9.53 24.12
N GLU A 104 -6.91 10.75 24.55
CA GLU A 104 -6.87 11.12 25.99
C GLU A 104 -7.87 10.30 26.82
N THR A 105 -8.94 9.82 26.20
CA THR A 105 -10.02 9.10 26.88
C THR A 105 -10.21 7.65 26.43
N GLN A 106 -9.62 7.25 25.30
CA GLN A 106 -9.85 5.94 24.71
C GLN A 106 -8.56 5.36 24.11
N ARG A 107 -8.33 4.09 24.40
CA ARG A 107 -7.33 3.27 23.68
C ARG A 107 -7.82 2.96 22.30
N LYS A 108 -7.07 3.31 21.26
CA LYS A 108 -7.46 3.16 19.85
C LYS A 108 -6.30 2.71 18.98
N PHE A 109 -6.61 2.04 17.88
CA PHE A 109 -5.68 1.90 16.77
C PHE A 109 -5.76 3.17 15.93
N ILE A 110 -4.62 3.85 15.75
CA ILE A 110 -4.53 5.10 14.99
C ILE A 110 -3.44 4.93 13.93
N LYS A 111 -3.76 5.35 12.72
CA LYS A 111 -2.80 5.37 11.62
C LYS A 111 -2.99 6.62 10.76
N PRO A 112 -1.93 7.11 10.08
CA PRO A 112 -2.09 8.12 9.04
C PRO A 112 -2.96 7.58 7.92
N ALA A 113 -3.83 8.41 7.37
CA ALA A 113 -4.71 8.01 6.27
C ALA A 113 -3.99 8.01 4.92
N ASP A 114 -2.94 8.83 4.80
CA ASP A 114 -2.14 9.03 3.61
C ASP A 114 -0.72 8.47 3.80
N ASP A 115 0.23 9.31 4.08
CA ASP A 115 1.65 8.96 4.16
C ASP A 115 2.01 8.40 5.56
N LYS A 116 3.17 7.73 5.67
CA LYS A 116 3.66 7.15 6.94
C LYS A 116 4.37 8.20 7.81
N CYS A 117 3.68 9.29 8.14
CA CYS A 117 4.25 10.37 8.94
C CYS A 117 4.34 10.04 10.45
N PHE A 118 3.65 9.01 10.91
CA PHE A 118 3.77 8.43 12.25
C PHE A 118 3.42 6.93 12.22
N ASP A 119 3.71 6.21 13.32
CA ASP A 119 3.51 4.76 13.41
C ASP A 119 2.02 4.38 13.43
N ALA A 120 1.65 3.42 12.60
CA ALA A 120 0.33 2.81 12.61
C ALA A 120 0.29 1.69 13.67
N LYS A 121 -0.26 1.99 14.85
CA LYS A 121 -0.33 1.02 15.97
C LYS A 121 -1.52 1.30 16.89
N VAL A 122 -1.69 0.42 17.87
CA VAL A 122 -2.56 0.70 19.02
C VAL A 122 -1.84 1.65 19.97
N TYR A 123 -2.48 2.74 20.32
CA TYR A 123 -2.01 3.70 21.32
C TYR A 123 -2.83 3.57 22.58
N ASP A 124 -2.17 3.42 23.72
CA ASP A 124 -2.82 3.47 25.03
C ASP A 124 -3.25 4.89 25.37
N LEU A 125 -4.03 5.05 26.44
CA LEU A 125 -4.58 6.36 26.89
C LEU A 125 -3.49 7.42 26.97
N GLY A 126 -3.67 8.49 26.21
CA GLY A 126 -2.74 9.62 26.19
C GLY A 126 -1.36 9.34 25.60
N GLU A 127 -1.13 8.15 25.00
CA GLU A 127 0.17 7.79 24.40
C GLU A 127 0.36 8.43 23.01
N PHE A 128 -0.71 8.78 22.31
CA PHE A 128 -0.60 9.32 20.96
C PHE A 128 -0.01 10.75 20.97
N ARG A 129 1.31 10.83 20.77
CA ARG A 129 2.10 12.07 20.75
C ARG A 129 2.89 12.15 19.43
N PRO A 130 2.24 12.37 18.27
CA PRO A 130 2.93 12.59 17.01
C PRO A 130 3.75 13.88 17.05
N SER A 131 4.74 13.99 16.15
CA SER A 131 5.56 15.19 16.01
C SER A 131 4.71 16.46 15.83
N GLU A 132 5.13 17.56 16.44
CA GLU A 132 4.49 18.88 16.29
C GLU A 132 4.66 19.47 14.89
N GLU A 133 5.58 18.94 14.09
CA GLU A 133 5.77 19.32 12.69
C GLU A 133 4.62 18.83 11.79
N ILE A 134 3.85 17.83 12.26
CA ILE A 134 2.69 17.32 11.51
C ILE A 134 1.51 18.26 11.75
N ARG A 135 0.91 18.73 10.68
CA ARG A 135 -0.24 19.64 10.74
C ARG A 135 -1.39 19.04 11.55
N SER A 136 -2.06 19.87 12.32
CA SER A 136 -3.18 19.46 13.19
C SER A 136 -4.39 18.92 12.42
N ASP A 137 -4.57 19.36 11.18
CA ASP A 137 -5.62 18.89 10.25
C ASP A 137 -5.23 17.66 9.42
N TYR A 138 -4.05 17.05 9.68
CA TYR A 138 -3.59 15.88 8.96
C TYR A 138 -4.59 14.72 9.10
N PRO A 139 -4.95 14.03 7.99
CA PRO A 139 -5.98 13.00 8.00
C PRO A 139 -5.50 11.71 8.69
N CYS A 140 -6.33 11.20 9.58
CA CYS A 140 -6.11 9.97 10.32
C CYS A 140 -7.27 8.99 10.15
N LEU A 141 -6.95 7.70 10.18
CA LEU A 141 -7.92 6.62 10.36
C LEU A 141 -7.79 6.09 11.78
N VAL A 142 -8.89 6.08 12.50
CA VAL A 142 -8.98 5.62 13.88
C VAL A 142 -9.97 4.48 13.97
N SER A 143 -9.61 3.41 14.68
CA SER A 143 -10.51 2.28 14.83
C SER A 143 -10.46 1.66 16.22
N GLU A 144 -11.43 0.82 16.48
CA GLU A 144 -11.40 -0.09 17.62
C GLU A 144 -10.14 -0.95 17.60
N VAL A 145 -9.70 -1.35 18.77
CA VAL A 145 -8.60 -2.31 18.93
C VAL A 145 -9.11 -3.70 18.56
N VAL A 146 -8.47 -4.32 17.61
CA VAL A 146 -8.80 -5.68 17.15
C VAL A 146 -7.57 -6.57 17.31
N HIS A 147 -7.79 -7.78 17.80
CA HIS A 147 -6.75 -8.81 17.86
C HIS A 147 -6.92 -9.76 16.67
N TRP A 148 -5.99 -9.68 15.73
CA TRP A 148 -5.98 -10.54 14.57
C TRP A 148 -5.31 -11.88 14.92
N SER A 149 -5.99 -12.98 14.60
CA SER A 149 -5.37 -14.30 14.67
C SER A 149 -4.57 -14.63 13.42
N MET A 150 -4.99 -14.08 12.26
CA MET A 150 -4.33 -14.26 10.98
C MET A 150 -4.57 -13.04 10.10
N GLU A 151 -3.61 -12.73 9.24
CA GLU A 151 -3.72 -11.68 8.23
C GLU A 151 -3.36 -12.26 6.87
N TYR A 152 -4.20 -12.00 5.88
CA TYR A 152 -3.98 -12.43 4.50
C TYR A 152 -3.81 -11.24 3.58
N ARG A 153 -2.84 -11.32 2.68
CA ARG A 153 -2.74 -10.40 1.56
C ARG A 153 -3.29 -11.08 0.31
N THR A 154 -4.29 -10.45 -0.29
CA THR A 154 -4.95 -10.95 -1.49
C THR A 154 -4.74 -9.99 -2.65
N PHE A 155 -4.49 -10.55 -3.82
CA PHE A 155 -4.54 -9.80 -5.08
C PHE A 155 -5.85 -10.13 -5.78
N VAL A 156 -6.55 -9.10 -6.24
CA VAL A 156 -7.85 -9.25 -6.91
C VAL A 156 -7.72 -8.74 -8.34
N LEU A 157 -8.08 -9.57 -9.30
CA LEU A 157 -8.10 -9.22 -10.71
C LEU A 157 -9.44 -9.64 -11.32
N LYS A 158 -10.19 -8.69 -11.89
CA LYS A 158 -11.48 -8.94 -12.55
C LYS A 158 -12.44 -9.80 -11.71
N ASN A 159 -12.59 -9.44 -10.42
CA ASN A 159 -13.44 -10.15 -9.44
C ASN A 159 -12.98 -11.59 -9.10
N THR A 160 -11.77 -11.95 -9.43
CA THR A 160 -11.14 -13.20 -9.01
C THR A 160 -9.97 -12.93 -8.07
N ILE A 161 -9.63 -13.91 -7.24
CA ILE A 161 -8.46 -13.86 -6.34
C ILE A 161 -7.42 -14.85 -6.88
N PRO A 162 -6.55 -14.43 -7.82
CA PRO A 162 -5.54 -15.33 -8.38
C PRO A 162 -4.45 -15.70 -7.38
N VAL A 163 -4.21 -14.84 -6.40
CA VAL A 163 -3.16 -15.04 -5.39
C VAL A 163 -3.67 -14.58 -4.01
N CYS A 164 -3.48 -15.43 -3.02
CA CYS A 164 -3.68 -15.11 -1.62
C CYS A 164 -2.55 -15.77 -0.81
N TYR A 165 -1.89 -15.02 0.05
CA TYR A 165 -0.88 -15.56 0.95
C TYR A 165 -1.00 -14.99 2.36
N LEU A 166 -0.52 -15.77 3.34
CA LEU A 166 -0.47 -15.36 4.72
C LEU A 166 0.56 -14.25 4.90
N ASN A 167 0.16 -13.13 5.50
CA ASN A 167 1.06 -12.03 5.79
C ASN A 167 1.80 -12.26 7.11
N TRP A 168 3.08 -12.63 7.04
CA TRP A 168 3.91 -13.00 8.19
C TRP A 168 4.40 -11.82 9.03
N SER A 169 4.25 -10.58 8.59
CA SER A 169 4.82 -9.42 9.28
C SER A 169 4.34 -9.24 10.73
N ASN A 170 3.18 -9.80 11.09
CA ASN A 170 2.59 -9.68 12.41
C ASN A 170 2.94 -10.83 13.38
N TYR A 171 3.65 -11.88 12.93
CA TYR A 171 3.99 -13.05 13.77
C TYR A 171 5.36 -12.99 14.43
N LEU A 172 6.15 -11.95 14.20
CA LEU A 172 7.51 -11.82 14.75
C LEU A 172 7.56 -11.41 16.24
N PHE A 173 6.42 -11.25 16.91
CA PHE A 173 6.37 -10.78 18.30
C PHE A 173 6.14 -11.87 19.38
N HIS A 174 5.93 -13.12 19.01
CA HIS A 174 5.86 -14.20 20.00
C HIS A 174 6.72 -15.37 19.58
N GLY A 175 7.84 -15.50 20.25
CA GLY A 175 8.90 -16.49 20.24
C GLY A 175 8.63 -17.84 19.55
N GLU A 176 9.70 -18.31 18.92
CA GLU A 176 9.90 -19.57 18.20
C GLU A 176 9.47 -19.61 16.73
N ILE A 177 10.48 -19.34 15.89
CA ILE A 177 10.40 -19.52 14.44
C ILE A 177 10.51 -21.03 14.15
N ASN A 178 9.40 -21.72 14.10
CA ASN A 178 9.30 -22.94 13.33
C ASN A 178 8.94 -22.55 11.90
N ASN A 179 9.89 -22.70 10.96
CA ASN A 179 9.79 -22.38 9.57
C ASN A 179 8.68 -23.22 8.88
N PRO A 180 7.44 -22.72 8.69
CA PRO A 180 6.42 -23.46 7.96
C PRO A 180 6.59 -23.15 6.49
N LYS A 181 6.63 -24.20 5.70
CA LYS A 181 6.58 -24.14 4.22
C LYS A 181 5.46 -23.23 3.77
N MET A 182 5.77 -22.31 2.84
CA MET A 182 4.75 -21.49 2.15
C MET A 182 3.67 -22.41 1.60
N HIS A 183 2.50 -22.39 2.19
CA HIS A 183 1.33 -23.03 1.61
C HIS A 183 0.67 -22.02 0.69
N TYR A 184 0.92 -22.16 -0.59
CA TYR A 184 0.12 -21.50 -1.62
C TYR A 184 -1.24 -22.18 -1.63
N MET A 185 -2.31 -21.51 -1.23
CA MET A 185 -3.66 -21.96 -1.54
C MET A 185 -3.91 -21.65 -3.03
N VAL A 186 -3.95 -22.70 -3.82
CA VAL A 186 -4.46 -22.61 -5.20
C VAL A 186 -5.99 -22.58 -5.11
N PRO A 187 -6.68 -21.57 -5.66
CA PRO A 187 -8.13 -21.57 -5.71
C PRO A 187 -8.60 -22.75 -6.57
N GLY A 188 -9.33 -23.68 -5.99
CA GLY A 188 -9.93 -24.78 -6.76
C GLY A 188 -9.93 -26.16 -6.12
N THR A 189 -9.47 -26.30 -4.87
CA THR A 189 -9.58 -27.58 -4.13
C THR A 189 -10.35 -27.36 -2.82
N LEU A 190 -11.66 -27.32 -2.94
CA LEU A 190 -12.66 -27.67 -1.94
C LEU A 190 -13.66 -28.58 -2.62
#